data_cdcfff837d20ac6b9926ae7d345cf2b3
#
_entry.id   cdcfff837d20ac6b9926ae7d345cf2b3
#
_cell.length_a   1.000
_cell.length_b   1.000
_cell.length_c   1.000
_cell.angle_alpha   90.00
_cell.angle_beta   90.00
_cell.angle_gamma   90.00
#
_symmetry.space_group_name_H-M   'P 1'
#
loop_
_entity.id
_entity.type
_entity.pdbx_description
1 polymer ?
#
loop_
_entity_poly.entity_id
_entity_poly.type
_entity_poly.pdbx_seq_one_letter_code
_entity_poly.pdbx_strand_id
1 'polypeptide(L)'
;MQKIIYVGIGGFIGAAIRYLISIQSSKLFDSNIPLGTLVVNVLGGFLIGVIMELSISTDFISPNFKLFLTTGIMGGLTTFSTFSYETISLINDGSYFLGFGNIFLNLFLSLGGVALAISLCKIII
;
A
#
# COMPACT_ATOMS: atom_id res chain seq x y z
N MET A 1 -16.48 13.62 15.04
CA MET A 1 -15.24 14.42 15.23
C MET A 1 -14.04 13.57 15.61
N GLN A 2 -14.12 12.74 16.67
CA GLN A 2 -12.99 11.87 17.07
C GLN A 2 -12.47 10.95 15.95
N LYS A 3 -13.33 10.36 15.14
CA LYS A 3 -12.93 9.47 14.04
C LYS A 3 -12.07 10.17 12.99
N ILE A 4 -12.32 11.42 12.68
CA ILE A 4 -11.53 12.23 11.74
C ILE A 4 -10.11 12.43 12.28
N ILE A 5 -9.94 12.61 13.59
CA ILE A 5 -8.64 12.76 14.24
C ILE A 5 -7.82 11.46 14.08
N TYR A 6 -8.43 10.29 14.33
CA TYR A 6 -7.77 9.00 14.10
C TYR A 6 -7.30 8.82 12.66
N VAL A 7 -8.17 9.15 11.69
CA VAL A 7 -7.83 9.08 10.26
C VAL A 7 -6.72 10.07 9.92
N GLY A 8 -6.81 11.31 10.41
CA GLY A 8 -5.82 12.36 10.14
C GLY A 8 -4.43 12.02 10.66
N ILE A 9 -4.32 11.57 11.91
CA ILE A 9 -3.05 11.16 12.51
C ILE A 9 -2.48 9.94 11.78
N GLY A 10 -3.33 8.92 11.52
CA GLY A 10 -2.92 7.75 10.77
C GLY A 10 -2.46 8.10 9.36
N GLY A 11 -3.19 8.98 8.65
CA GLY A 11 -2.83 9.44 7.31
C GLY A 11 -1.50 10.20 7.27
N PHE A 12 -1.24 11.04 8.26
CA PHE A 12 0.06 11.71 8.42
C PHE A 12 1.19 10.69 8.55
N ILE A 13 1.04 9.71 9.45
CA ILE A 13 2.04 8.64 9.66
C ILE A 13 2.24 7.84 8.37
N GLY A 14 1.16 7.39 7.74
CA GLY A 14 1.21 6.60 6.51
C GLY A 14 1.89 7.34 5.36
N ALA A 15 1.56 8.61 5.15
CA ALA A 15 2.17 9.45 4.12
C ALA A 15 3.67 9.71 4.39
N ALA A 16 4.06 9.92 5.64
CA ALA A 16 5.46 10.07 6.04
C ALA A 16 6.26 8.80 5.77
N ILE A 17 5.73 7.63 6.13
CA ILE A 17 6.35 6.32 5.86
C ILE A 17 6.48 6.10 4.35
N ARG A 18 5.43 6.38 3.58
CA ARG A 18 5.47 6.30 2.12
C ARG A 18 6.61 7.12 1.53
N TYR A 19 6.75 8.37 1.96
CA TYR A 19 7.82 9.25 1.50
C TYR A 19 9.20 8.67 1.80
N LEU A 20 9.43 8.17 3.02
CA LEU A 20 10.70 7.55 3.41
C LEU A 20 11.02 6.29 2.60
N ILE A 21 10.04 5.41 2.40
CA ILE A 21 10.21 4.19 1.57
C ILE A 21 10.51 4.57 0.13
N SER A 22 9.83 5.56 -0.43
CA SER A 22 10.05 6.01 -1.81
C SER A 22 11.46 6.55 -2.02
N ILE A 23 11.96 7.39 -1.10
CA ILE A 23 13.35 7.88 -1.16
C ILE A 23 14.35 6.72 -1.02
N GLN A 24 14.14 5.83 -0.06
CA GLN A 24 15.07 4.74 0.18
C GLN A 24 15.10 3.78 -1.00
N SER A 25 13.95 3.47 -1.60
CA SER A 25 13.87 2.61 -2.77
C SER A 25 14.59 3.21 -3.98
N SER A 26 14.47 4.50 -4.21
CA SER A 26 15.18 5.18 -5.31
C SER A 26 16.70 5.22 -5.13
N LYS A 27 17.18 5.17 -3.88
CA LYS A 27 18.63 5.08 -3.58
C LYS A 27 19.19 3.67 -3.70
N LEU A 28 18.39 2.66 -3.35
CA LEU A 28 18.83 1.26 -3.33
C LEU A 28 18.74 0.59 -4.71
N PHE A 29 17.78 1.00 -5.52
CA PHE A 29 17.48 0.36 -6.80
C PHE A 29 17.61 1.38 -7.92
N ASP A 30 18.61 1.22 -8.75
CA ASP A 30 18.73 1.90 -10.05
C ASP A 30 17.82 1.18 -11.06
N SER A 31 16.54 1.48 -11.00
CA SER A 31 15.50 0.83 -11.79
C SER A 31 14.67 1.85 -12.58
N ASN A 32 14.38 1.50 -13.83
CA ASN A 32 13.48 2.30 -14.68
C ASN A 32 11.99 2.16 -14.27
N ILE A 33 11.67 1.15 -13.45
CA ILE A 33 10.34 1.00 -12.85
C ILE A 33 10.32 1.75 -11.51
N PRO A 34 9.24 2.49 -11.19
CA PRO A 34 9.10 3.22 -9.92
C PRO A 34 8.87 2.26 -8.75
N LEU A 35 9.95 1.64 -8.27
CA LEU A 35 9.90 0.60 -7.23
C LEU A 35 9.38 1.12 -5.89
N GLY A 36 9.57 2.39 -5.58
CA GLY A 36 9.06 2.97 -4.33
C GLY A 36 7.53 2.87 -4.23
N THR A 37 6.83 3.24 -5.29
CA THR A 37 5.36 3.12 -5.38
C THR A 37 4.91 1.67 -5.36
N LEU A 38 5.59 0.80 -6.08
CA LEU A 38 5.30 -0.63 -6.08
C LEU A 38 5.43 -1.24 -4.67
N VAL A 39 6.53 -0.96 -3.98
CA VAL A 39 6.79 -1.47 -2.63
C VAL A 39 5.71 -1.03 -1.65
N VAL A 40 5.35 0.26 -1.62
CA VAL A 40 4.33 0.74 -0.67
C VAL A 40 2.94 0.18 -0.98
N ASN A 41 2.60 -0.01 -2.27
CA ASN A 41 1.31 -0.57 -2.66
C ASN A 41 1.23 -2.08 -2.31
N VAL A 42 2.28 -2.85 -2.56
CA VAL A 42 2.33 -4.28 -2.22
C VAL A 42 2.35 -4.49 -0.70
N LEU A 43 3.20 -3.74 0.00
CA LEU A 43 3.28 -3.78 1.47
C LEU A 43 1.94 -3.37 2.10
N GLY A 44 1.35 -2.28 1.63
CA GLY A 44 0.04 -1.81 2.10
C GLY A 44 -1.07 -2.82 1.81
N GLY A 45 -1.05 -3.49 0.65
CA GLY A 45 -1.97 -4.57 0.31
C GLY A 45 -1.84 -5.75 1.28
N PHE A 46 -0.63 -6.19 1.57
CA PHE A 46 -0.41 -7.24 2.57
C PHE A 46 -0.88 -6.84 3.96
N LEU A 47 -0.47 -5.65 4.44
CA LEU A 47 -0.82 -5.18 5.78
C LEU A 47 -2.33 -4.97 5.96
N ILE A 48 -3.03 -4.41 4.96
CA ILE A 48 -4.48 -4.23 5.06
C ILE A 48 -5.20 -5.59 5.11
N GLY A 49 -4.72 -6.59 4.38
CA GLY A 49 -5.22 -7.96 4.46
C GLY A 49 -5.11 -8.54 5.87
N VAL A 50 -3.96 -8.38 6.52
CA VAL A 50 -3.74 -8.79 7.92
C VAL A 50 -4.69 -8.06 8.87
N ILE A 51 -4.73 -6.73 8.80
CA ILE A 51 -5.55 -5.90 9.71
C ILE A 51 -7.04 -6.25 9.57
N MET A 52 -7.52 -6.39 8.35
CA MET A 52 -8.92 -6.69 8.10
C MET A 52 -9.29 -8.09 8.60
N GLU A 53 -8.47 -9.10 8.33
CA GLU A 53 -8.74 -10.47 8.80
C GLU A 53 -8.70 -10.55 10.32
N LEU A 54 -7.71 -9.96 10.98
CA LEU A 54 -7.64 -9.87 12.44
C LEU A 54 -8.86 -9.17 13.04
N SER A 55 -9.35 -8.10 12.37
CA SER A 55 -10.52 -7.36 12.87
C SER A 55 -11.85 -8.09 12.72
N ILE A 56 -11.91 -9.11 11.85
CA ILE A 56 -13.10 -9.95 11.63
C ILE A 56 -13.05 -11.18 12.53
N SER A 57 -11.87 -11.79 12.66
CA SER A 57 -11.68 -13.07 13.33
C SER A 57 -11.40 -12.94 14.83
N THR A 58 -11.08 -11.75 15.31
CA THR A 58 -10.72 -11.50 16.72
C THR A 58 -11.30 -10.18 17.24
N ASP A 59 -11.36 -10.05 18.56
CA ASP A 59 -11.76 -8.81 19.24
C ASP A 59 -10.56 -7.88 19.58
N PHE A 60 -9.36 -8.19 19.07
CA PHE A 60 -8.14 -7.44 19.39
C PHE A 60 -8.12 -6.02 18.82
N ILE A 61 -8.85 -5.79 17.72
CA ILE A 61 -8.82 -4.50 17.01
C ILE A 61 -10.15 -3.77 17.26
N SER A 62 -10.12 -2.71 18.08
CA SER A 62 -11.29 -1.85 18.29
C SER A 62 -11.68 -1.10 17.01
N PRO A 63 -12.97 -0.71 16.84
CA PRO A 63 -13.42 0.00 15.64
C PRO A 63 -12.63 1.29 15.32
N ASN A 64 -12.28 2.06 16.36
CA ASN A 64 -11.49 3.30 16.16
C ASN A 64 -10.04 3.00 15.76
N PHE A 65 -9.44 1.97 16.35
CA PHE A 65 -8.09 1.55 15.99
C PHE A 65 -8.03 0.95 14.58
N LYS A 66 -9.07 0.19 14.20
CA LYS A 66 -9.22 -0.28 12.81
C LYS A 66 -9.22 0.89 11.81
N LEU A 67 -10.02 1.92 12.11
CA LEU A 67 -10.13 3.11 11.25
C LEU A 67 -8.79 3.87 11.15
N PHE A 68 -8.07 4.00 12.26
CA PHE A 68 -6.73 4.57 12.32
C PHE A 68 -5.74 3.80 11.42
N LEU A 69 -5.75 2.45 11.52
CA LEU A 69 -4.84 1.61 10.74
C LEU A 69 -5.21 1.57 9.25
N THR A 70 -6.49 1.32 8.92
CA THR A 70 -6.91 1.09 7.53
C THR A 70 -7.05 2.39 6.74
N THR A 71 -7.99 3.24 7.12
CA THR A 71 -8.24 4.50 6.41
C THR A 71 -7.12 5.51 6.64
N GLY A 72 -6.57 5.55 7.87
CA GLY A 72 -5.45 6.42 8.21
C GLY A 72 -4.14 5.90 7.61
N ILE A 73 -3.47 4.97 8.29
CA ILE A 73 -2.10 4.57 7.94
C ILE A 73 -2.04 3.94 6.54
N MET A 74 -2.86 2.94 6.24
CA MET A 74 -2.81 2.29 4.92
C MET A 74 -3.26 3.22 3.79
N GLY A 75 -4.28 4.06 4.04
CA GLY A 75 -4.71 5.08 3.09
C GLY A 75 -3.63 6.13 2.79
N GLY A 76 -2.84 6.52 3.79
CA GLY A 76 -1.68 7.41 3.61
C GLY A 76 -0.46 6.72 2.97
N LEU A 77 -0.24 5.44 3.28
CA LEU A 77 0.91 4.67 2.81
C LEU A 77 0.80 4.32 1.32
N THR A 78 -0.35 3.80 0.89
CA THR A 78 -0.58 3.37 -0.49
C THR A 78 -0.98 4.53 -1.39
N THR A 79 -0.79 4.39 -2.71
CA THR A 79 -1.13 5.46 -3.64
C THR A 79 -1.50 4.93 -5.03
N PHE A 80 -2.71 5.21 -5.44
CA PHE A 80 -3.17 4.96 -6.80
C PHE A 80 -2.79 6.12 -7.74
N SER A 81 -2.84 7.37 -7.25
CA SER A 81 -2.58 8.56 -8.07
C SER A 81 -1.12 8.63 -8.54
N THR A 82 -0.17 8.36 -7.65
CA THR A 82 1.26 8.32 -8.03
C THR A 82 1.53 7.17 -9.01
N PHE A 83 0.99 5.99 -8.75
CA PHE A 83 1.05 4.85 -9.67
C PHE A 83 0.51 5.20 -11.07
N SER A 84 -0.63 5.88 -11.13
CA SER A 84 -1.25 6.28 -12.40
C SER A 84 -0.39 7.28 -13.16
N TYR A 85 0.14 8.30 -12.47
CA TYR A 85 1.03 9.29 -13.08
C TYR A 85 2.31 8.65 -13.62
N GLU A 86 2.98 7.85 -12.81
CA GLU A 86 4.24 7.15 -13.20
C GLU A 86 4.02 6.22 -14.40
N THR A 87 2.92 5.50 -14.43
CA THR A 87 2.56 4.62 -15.56
C THR A 87 2.38 5.41 -16.86
N ILE A 88 1.62 6.49 -16.82
CA ILE A 88 1.40 7.33 -18.01
C ILE A 88 2.68 8.03 -18.44
N SER A 89 3.53 8.44 -17.50
CA SER A 89 4.85 9.01 -17.80
C SER A 89 5.71 8.03 -18.57
N LEU A 90 5.80 6.76 -18.12
CA LEU A 90 6.55 5.71 -18.82
C LEU A 90 6.02 5.47 -20.24
N ILE A 91 4.71 5.46 -20.43
CA ILE A 91 4.07 5.29 -21.75
C ILE A 91 4.39 6.49 -22.66
N ASN A 92 4.28 7.70 -22.15
CA ASN A 92 4.56 8.93 -22.91
C ASN A 92 6.02 9.04 -23.32
N ASP A 93 6.93 8.51 -22.51
CA ASP A 93 8.37 8.43 -22.82
C ASP A 93 8.70 7.31 -23.82
N GLY A 94 7.70 6.60 -24.33
CA GLY A 94 7.87 5.49 -25.27
C GLY A 94 8.25 4.16 -24.62
N SER A 95 8.32 4.09 -23.30
CA SER A 95 8.65 2.89 -22.53
C SER A 95 7.41 2.02 -22.28
N TYR A 96 6.73 1.59 -23.33
CA TYR A 96 5.46 0.86 -23.26
C TYR A 96 5.55 -0.42 -22.43
N PHE A 97 6.62 -1.21 -22.61
CA PHE A 97 6.83 -2.44 -21.86
C PHE A 97 6.94 -2.18 -20.35
N LEU A 98 7.63 -1.12 -19.94
CA LEU A 98 7.76 -0.73 -18.54
C LEU A 98 6.44 -0.18 -17.99
N GLY A 99 5.71 0.62 -18.77
CA GLY A 99 4.40 1.14 -18.38
C GLY A 99 3.38 0.02 -18.13
N PHE A 100 3.25 -0.93 -19.06
CA PHE A 100 2.36 -2.09 -18.87
C PHE A 100 2.87 -3.01 -17.76
N GLY A 101 4.19 -3.20 -17.63
CA GLY A 101 4.81 -3.92 -16.53
C GLY A 101 4.50 -3.31 -15.18
N ASN A 102 4.54 -1.99 -15.07
CA ASN A 102 4.18 -1.27 -13.84
C ASN A 102 2.71 -1.49 -13.45
N ILE A 103 1.78 -1.47 -14.43
CA ILE A 103 0.37 -1.80 -14.20
C ILE A 103 0.24 -3.24 -13.67
N PHE A 104 0.84 -4.19 -14.38
CA PHE A 104 0.76 -5.60 -14.02
C PHE A 104 1.31 -5.87 -12.61
N LEU A 105 2.51 -5.39 -12.31
CA LEU A 105 3.15 -5.60 -11.02
C LEU A 105 2.35 -4.96 -9.86
N ASN A 106 1.94 -3.70 -9.99
CA ASN A 106 1.14 -3.06 -8.94
C ASN A 106 -0.18 -3.78 -8.71
N LEU A 107 -0.90 -4.13 -9.78
CA LEU A 107 -2.21 -4.78 -9.67
C LEU A 107 -2.08 -6.18 -9.05
N PHE A 108 -1.27 -7.05 -9.66
CA PHE A 108 -1.25 -8.46 -9.27
C PHE A 108 -0.48 -8.71 -7.99
N LEU A 109 0.62 -8.01 -7.73
CA LEU A 109 1.36 -8.18 -6.48
C LEU A 109 0.60 -7.57 -5.29
N SER A 110 -0.11 -6.46 -5.46
CA SER A 110 -0.95 -5.91 -4.38
C SER A 110 -2.13 -6.82 -4.07
N LEU A 111 -2.86 -7.29 -5.08
CA LEU A 111 -3.95 -8.25 -4.90
C LEU A 111 -3.44 -9.58 -4.29
N GLY A 112 -2.32 -10.07 -4.79
CA GLY A 112 -1.66 -11.26 -4.27
C GLY A 112 -1.22 -11.09 -2.81
N GLY A 113 -0.71 -9.91 -2.45
CA GLY A 113 -0.35 -9.54 -1.09
C GLY A 113 -1.55 -9.62 -0.14
N VAL A 114 -2.70 -9.05 -0.52
CA VAL A 114 -3.94 -9.15 0.25
C VAL A 114 -4.38 -10.61 0.41
N ALA A 115 -4.44 -11.36 -0.69
CA ALA A 115 -4.88 -12.76 -0.67
C ALA A 115 -3.96 -13.63 0.20
N LEU A 116 -2.64 -13.43 0.09
CA LEU A 116 -1.65 -14.12 0.92
C LEU A 116 -1.83 -13.81 2.40
N ALA A 117 -2.00 -12.54 2.76
CA ALA A 117 -2.19 -12.11 4.13
C ALA A 117 -3.43 -12.75 4.77
N ILE A 118 -4.57 -12.71 4.06
CA ILE A 118 -5.82 -13.34 4.52
C ILE A 118 -5.63 -14.84 4.70
N SER A 119 -4.99 -15.52 3.74
CA SER A 119 -4.76 -16.96 3.82
C SER A 119 -3.87 -17.34 4.99
N LEU A 120 -2.79 -16.58 5.22
CA LEU A 120 -1.89 -16.82 6.36
C LEU A 120 -2.60 -16.59 7.69
N CYS A 121 -3.37 -15.51 7.84
CA CYS A 121 -4.13 -15.27 9.06
C CYS A 121 -5.10 -16.40 9.36
N LYS A 122 -5.85 -16.91 8.38
CA LYS A 122 -6.79 -18.03 8.55
C LYS A 122 -6.12 -19.36 8.93
N ILE A 123 -4.84 -19.52 8.65
CA ILE A 123 -4.09 -20.72 9.06
C ILE A 123 -3.61 -20.59 10.52
N ILE A 124 -3.30 -19.36 10.94
CA ILE A 124 -2.68 -19.11 12.25
C ILE A 124 -3.72 -18.89 13.35
N ILE A 125 -4.89 -18.33 13.01
CA ILE A 125 -5.99 -18.03 13.93
C ILE A 125 -7.07 -19.11 13.84
#